data_2fdd9241bf1883dd57fe8ff3ca22b298
#
_entry.id   2fdd9241bf1883dd57fe8ff3ca22b298
#
_cell.length_a   1.000
_cell.length_b   1.000
_cell.length_c   1.000
_cell.angle_alpha   90.00
_cell.angle_beta   90.00
_cell.angle_gamma   90.00
#
_symmetry.space_group_name_H-M   'P 1'
#
loop_
_entity.id
_entity.type
_entity.pdbx_description
1 polymer ?
#
loop_
_entity_poly.entity_id
_entity_poly.type
_entity_poly.pdbx_seq_one_letter_code
_entity_poly.pdbx_strand_id
1 'polypeptide(L)'
;GKYPSELSDATWMLYDKLLDFTSTLLGWIQENTPENIKSHFSMPLPEMIIDSKTNLLRILHYPPLDGTEEKGAIRGAAHEDINLITVLVAGTQPGLQVQDINGLWHDVSCDPGCLAVNTGDMLQEVSQGYFPSTTHQIINPGNEIRNKSRYSMPLFLHPRNDVRLSKKYTAKQYLEKRLQEIGLKE
;
A
#
# COMPACT_ATOMS: atom_id res chain seq x y z
N GLY A 1 -9.76 11.24 9.70
CA GLY A 1 -9.90 10.00 10.47
C GLY A 1 -10.11 10.32 11.95
N LYS A 2 -10.67 9.38 12.71
CA LYS A 2 -10.76 9.52 14.16
C LYS A 2 -9.47 8.93 14.76
N TYR A 3 -8.69 9.77 15.43
CA TYR A 3 -7.52 9.37 16.16
C TYR A 3 -7.91 9.22 17.64
N PRO A 4 -7.78 8.02 18.23
CA PRO A 4 -8.09 7.82 19.64
C PRO A 4 -7.19 8.68 20.52
N SER A 5 -7.78 9.38 21.49
CA SER A 5 -7.05 10.28 22.40
C SER A 5 -6.01 9.55 23.29
N GLU A 6 -6.20 8.23 23.43
CA GLU A 6 -5.34 7.37 24.25
C GLU A 6 -4.06 6.94 23.53
N LEU A 7 -3.97 7.12 22.21
CA LEU A 7 -2.77 6.82 21.46
C LEU A 7 -1.75 7.96 21.63
N SER A 8 -0.48 7.56 21.78
CA SER A 8 0.62 8.53 21.90
C SER A 8 0.87 9.25 20.56
N ASP A 9 1.55 10.39 20.63
CA ASP A 9 1.99 11.17 19.46
C ASP A 9 2.95 10.39 18.53
N ALA A 10 3.49 9.25 18.99
CA ALA A 10 4.37 8.41 18.19
C ALA A 10 3.75 7.98 16.84
N THR A 11 2.43 7.77 16.80
CA THR A 11 1.74 7.41 15.56
C THR A 11 1.73 8.58 14.56
N TRP A 12 1.53 9.80 15.04
CA TRP A 12 1.63 11.01 14.22
C TRP A 12 3.06 11.24 13.73
N MET A 13 4.04 11.09 14.61
CA MET A 13 5.46 11.18 14.24
C MET A 13 5.85 10.14 13.19
N LEU A 14 5.33 8.92 13.31
CA LEU A 14 5.54 7.87 12.32
C LEU A 14 4.92 8.24 10.99
N TYR A 15 3.66 8.72 10.99
CA TYR A 15 2.97 9.15 9.77
C TYR A 15 3.76 10.24 9.04
N ASP A 16 4.16 11.30 9.74
CA ASP A 16 4.90 12.42 9.15
C ASP A 16 6.25 11.96 8.56
N LYS A 17 7.02 11.15 9.32
CA LYS A 17 8.30 10.60 8.83
C LYS A 17 8.14 9.70 7.60
N LEU A 18 7.11 8.86 7.58
CA LEU A 18 6.84 8.00 6.42
C LEU A 18 6.40 8.84 5.22
N LEU A 19 5.64 9.90 5.42
CA LEU A 19 5.21 10.81 4.36
C LEU A 19 6.41 11.53 3.72
N ASP A 20 7.32 12.07 4.54
CA ASP A 20 8.55 12.72 4.06
C ASP A 20 9.44 11.74 3.28
N PHE A 21 9.66 10.54 3.84
CA PHE A 21 10.40 9.48 3.17
C PHE A 21 9.79 9.13 1.82
N THR A 22 8.47 9.01 1.77
CA THR A 22 7.75 8.61 0.56
C THR A 22 7.79 9.70 -0.51
N SER A 23 7.73 10.97 -0.12
CA SER A 23 7.89 12.08 -1.05
C SER A 23 9.26 12.02 -1.75
N THR A 24 10.31 11.75 -0.98
CA THR A 24 11.67 11.55 -1.51
C THR A 24 11.73 10.35 -2.45
N LEU A 25 11.12 9.22 -2.05
CA LEU A 25 11.09 8.01 -2.87
C LEU A 25 10.35 8.21 -4.20
N LEU A 26 9.22 8.93 -4.19
CA LEU A 26 8.50 9.29 -5.42
C LEU A 26 9.35 10.17 -6.34
N GLY A 27 10.18 11.07 -5.76
CA GLY A 27 11.17 11.85 -6.52
C GLY A 27 12.17 10.94 -7.22
N TRP A 28 12.76 9.97 -6.52
CA TRP A 28 13.71 9.02 -7.12
C TRP A 28 13.05 8.13 -8.18
N ILE A 29 11.83 7.67 -7.94
CA ILE A 29 11.06 6.92 -8.95
C ILE A 29 10.91 7.76 -10.22
N GLN A 30 10.48 9.01 -10.08
CA GLN A 30 10.33 9.91 -11.22
C GLN A 30 11.65 10.19 -11.94
N GLU A 31 12.72 10.51 -11.21
CA GLU A 31 14.04 10.79 -11.79
C GLU A 31 14.55 9.64 -12.66
N ASN A 32 14.33 8.40 -12.22
CA ASN A 32 14.76 7.18 -12.89
C ASN A 32 13.71 6.60 -13.88
N THR A 33 12.58 7.28 -14.08
CA THR A 33 11.58 6.91 -15.08
C THR A 33 11.99 7.43 -16.46
N PRO A 34 11.86 6.64 -17.55
CA PRO A 34 12.12 7.10 -18.91
C PRO A 34 11.26 8.31 -19.31
N GLU A 35 11.82 9.24 -20.10
CA GLU A 35 11.13 10.48 -20.47
C GLU A 35 9.80 10.26 -21.20
N ASN A 36 9.72 9.24 -22.07
CA ASN A 36 8.47 8.89 -22.74
C ASN A 36 7.38 8.46 -21.77
N ILE A 37 7.72 7.90 -20.61
CA ILE A 37 6.76 7.54 -19.54
C ILE A 37 6.43 8.77 -18.68
N LYS A 38 7.46 9.57 -18.29
CA LYS A 38 7.25 10.82 -17.55
C LYS A 38 6.29 11.78 -18.25
N SER A 39 6.30 11.81 -19.60
CA SER A 39 5.41 12.65 -20.39
C SER A 39 3.91 12.36 -20.18
N HIS A 40 3.57 11.24 -19.58
CA HIS A 40 2.20 10.89 -19.20
C HIS A 40 1.78 11.45 -17.84
N PHE A 41 2.75 11.83 -17.00
CA PHE A 41 2.45 12.37 -15.68
C PHE A 41 1.88 13.78 -15.83
N SER A 42 0.72 14.03 -15.24
CA SER A 42 0.07 15.36 -15.29
C SER A 42 0.80 16.41 -14.46
N MET A 43 1.63 15.96 -13.54
CA MET A 43 2.51 16.75 -12.66
C MET A 43 3.57 15.83 -12.05
N PRO A 44 4.63 16.37 -11.41
CA PRO A 44 5.61 15.57 -10.69
C PRO A 44 4.97 14.63 -9.65
N LEU A 45 5.43 13.36 -9.59
CA LEU A 45 4.88 12.36 -8.66
C LEU A 45 4.87 12.83 -7.20
N PRO A 46 5.94 13.48 -6.66
CA PRO A 46 5.90 14.01 -5.29
C PRO A 46 4.81 15.07 -5.08
N GLU A 47 4.53 15.89 -6.10
CA GLU A 47 3.51 16.95 -6.02
C GLU A 47 2.09 16.37 -5.99
N MET A 48 1.88 15.16 -6.51
CA MET A 48 0.56 14.52 -6.51
C MET A 48 0.03 14.26 -5.10
N ILE A 49 0.92 14.03 -4.13
CA ILE A 49 0.55 13.68 -2.74
C ILE A 49 0.55 14.86 -1.78
N ILE A 50 1.06 16.03 -2.17
CA ILE A 50 1.06 17.24 -1.34
C ILE A 50 -0.39 17.61 -1.01
N ASP A 51 -0.68 17.83 0.29
CA ASP A 51 -2.03 18.16 0.79
C ASP A 51 -3.10 17.12 0.48
N SER A 52 -2.74 15.90 0.11
CA SER A 52 -3.71 14.82 -0.09
C SER A 52 -4.44 14.51 1.22
N LYS A 53 -5.78 14.55 1.18
CA LYS A 53 -6.64 14.22 2.33
C LYS A 53 -6.99 12.71 2.39
N THR A 54 -6.47 11.93 1.46
CA THR A 54 -6.77 10.50 1.30
C THR A 54 -5.58 9.60 1.63
N ASN A 55 -4.41 10.17 2.00
CA ASN A 55 -3.32 9.39 2.58
C ASN A 55 -3.80 8.73 3.88
N LEU A 56 -3.50 7.44 4.04
CA LEU A 56 -4.03 6.64 5.13
C LEU A 56 -2.94 5.77 5.76
N LEU A 57 -2.55 6.07 7.00
CA LEU A 57 -1.82 5.12 7.84
C LEU A 57 -2.86 4.20 8.51
N ARG A 58 -2.80 2.91 8.20
CA ARG A 58 -3.71 1.92 8.79
C ARG A 58 -2.98 1.08 9.82
N ILE A 59 -3.57 0.90 10.99
CA ILE A 59 -3.08 -0.04 12.00
C ILE A 59 -3.91 -1.32 11.89
N LEU A 60 -3.27 -2.42 11.52
CA LEU A 60 -3.88 -3.72 11.31
C LEU A 60 -3.44 -4.67 12.43
N HIS A 61 -4.41 -5.31 13.05
CA HIS A 61 -4.20 -6.38 14.02
C HIS A 61 -4.75 -7.69 13.46
N TYR A 62 -3.87 -8.65 13.29
CA TYR A 62 -4.21 -10.04 12.97
C TYR A 62 -4.09 -10.84 14.26
N PRO A 63 -5.20 -11.36 14.82
CA PRO A 63 -5.17 -12.09 16.08
C PRO A 63 -4.41 -13.42 15.95
N PRO A 64 -4.07 -14.05 17.10
CA PRO A 64 -3.60 -15.43 17.11
C PRO A 64 -4.59 -16.36 16.43
N LEU A 65 -4.09 -17.42 15.83
CA LEU A 65 -4.93 -18.47 15.25
C LEU A 65 -5.18 -19.55 16.32
N ASP A 66 -6.43 -19.91 16.53
CA ASP A 66 -6.85 -20.91 17.54
C ASP A 66 -7.24 -22.27 16.96
N GLY A 67 -7.32 -22.38 15.65
CA GLY A 67 -7.65 -23.60 14.93
C GLY A 67 -9.13 -23.73 14.55
N THR A 68 -9.91 -22.70 14.82
CA THR A 68 -11.33 -22.63 14.41
C THR A 68 -11.52 -21.98 13.05
N GLU A 69 -10.42 -21.52 12.43
CA GLU A 69 -10.46 -20.84 11.14
C GLU A 69 -11.02 -21.77 10.05
N GLU A 70 -11.77 -21.19 9.13
CA GLU A 70 -12.28 -21.92 7.97
C GLU A 70 -11.13 -22.49 7.14
N LYS A 71 -11.33 -23.70 6.59
CA LYS A 71 -10.31 -24.36 5.77
C LYS A 71 -9.95 -23.49 4.55
N GLY A 72 -8.67 -23.15 4.44
CA GLY A 72 -8.15 -22.31 3.35
C GLY A 72 -8.23 -20.82 3.61
N ALA A 73 -8.81 -20.37 4.74
CA ALA A 73 -8.76 -18.96 5.12
C ALA A 73 -7.32 -18.53 5.39
N ILE A 74 -6.96 -17.35 4.91
CA ILE A 74 -5.68 -16.68 5.16
C ILE A 74 -5.91 -15.30 5.77
N ARG A 75 -4.89 -14.74 6.42
CA ARG A 75 -4.97 -13.43 7.10
C ARG A 75 -5.33 -12.27 6.17
N GLY A 76 -4.90 -12.31 4.93
CA GLY A 76 -5.25 -11.34 3.89
C GLY A 76 -5.20 -11.97 2.51
N ALA A 77 -6.34 -12.01 1.82
CA ALA A 77 -6.42 -12.55 0.46
C ALA A 77 -5.56 -11.75 -0.52
N ALA A 78 -5.14 -12.40 -1.60
CA ALA A 78 -4.37 -11.75 -2.67
C ALA A 78 -5.15 -10.55 -3.24
N HIS A 79 -4.48 -9.40 -3.30
CA HIS A 79 -5.06 -8.15 -3.80
C HIS A 79 -3.96 -7.17 -4.24
N GLU A 80 -4.39 -6.08 -4.83
CA GLU A 80 -3.58 -4.93 -5.23
C GLU A 80 -4.09 -3.69 -4.51
N ASP A 81 -3.18 -2.76 -4.15
CA ASP A 81 -3.53 -1.51 -3.50
C ASP A 81 -4.02 -0.46 -4.51
N ILE A 82 -5.08 0.28 -4.18
CA ILE A 82 -5.67 1.30 -5.05
C ILE A 82 -5.00 2.68 -4.82
N ASN A 83 -3.70 2.75 -4.80
CA ASN A 83 -2.95 3.97 -4.49
C ASN A 83 -1.77 4.18 -5.46
N LEU A 84 -0.91 5.17 -5.22
CA LEU A 84 0.37 5.28 -5.94
C LEU A 84 1.35 4.23 -5.45
N ILE A 85 1.70 4.30 -4.18
CA ILE A 85 2.59 3.35 -3.52
C ILE A 85 2.15 3.14 -2.07
N THR A 86 2.45 1.97 -1.54
CA THR A 86 2.32 1.66 -0.12
C THR A 86 3.70 1.54 0.48
N VAL A 87 3.90 2.16 1.65
CA VAL A 87 5.10 1.99 2.46
C VAL A 87 4.71 1.30 3.75
N LEU A 88 5.30 0.15 3.98
CA LEU A 88 5.01 -0.69 5.12
C LEU A 88 6.23 -0.79 6.03
N VAL A 89 6.09 -0.34 7.26
CA VAL A 89 7.03 -0.69 8.33
C VAL A 89 6.97 -2.19 8.56
N ALA A 90 8.14 -2.82 8.75
CA ALA A 90 8.23 -4.26 8.98
C ALA A 90 7.19 -4.73 10.01
N GLY A 91 6.40 -5.71 9.65
CA GLY A 91 5.39 -6.29 10.54
C GLY A 91 6.02 -7.00 11.74
N THR A 92 5.28 -7.13 12.83
CA THR A 92 5.78 -7.79 14.05
C THR A 92 5.98 -9.31 13.89
N GLN A 93 5.45 -9.89 12.82
CA GLN A 93 5.57 -11.30 12.47
C GLN A 93 5.61 -11.44 10.93
N PRO A 94 6.22 -12.51 10.39
CA PRO A 94 6.23 -12.80 8.95
C PRO A 94 4.83 -13.09 8.39
N GLY A 95 4.75 -13.34 7.09
CA GLY A 95 3.54 -13.74 6.37
C GLY A 95 3.14 -12.86 5.22
N LEU A 96 3.80 -11.69 5.01
CA LEU A 96 3.62 -10.92 3.79
C LEU A 96 4.32 -11.65 2.63
N GLN A 97 3.59 -11.85 1.55
CA GLN A 97 4.11 -12.37 0.29
C GLN A 97 3.73 -11.44 -0.87
N VAL A 98 4.61 -11.34 -1.84
CA VAL A 98 4.39 -10.64 -3.11
C VAL A 98 4.46 -11.62 -4.26
N GLN A 99 3.68 -11.37 -5.31
CA GLN A 99 3.68 -12.18 -6.52
C GLN A 99 4.54 -11.51 -7.60
N ASP A 100 5.44 -12.27 -8.20
CA ASP A 100 6.23 -11.79 -9.32
C ASP A 100 5.46 -11.90 -10.66
N ILE A 101 6.10 -11.44 -11.73
CA ILE A 101 5.49 -11.43 -13.07
C ILE A 101 5.23 -12.84 -13.65
N ASN A 102 5.84 -13.88 -13.08
CA ASN A 102 5.64 -15.27 -13.45
C ASN A 102 4.55 -15.95 -12.62
N GLY A 103 3.94 -15.20 -11.69
CA GLY A 103 2.93 -15.71 -10.77
C GLY A 103 3.50 -16.46 -9.55
N LEU A 104 4.82 -16.38 -9.30
CA LEU A 104 5.45 -17.02 -8.16
C LEU A 104 5.36 -16.11 -6.92
N TRP A 105 5.05 -16.70 -5.78
CA TRP A 105 4.98 -16.01 -4.50
C TRP A 105 6.34 -15.98 -3.81
N HIS A 106 6.73 -14.80 -3.33
CA HIS A 106 7.98 -14.58 -2.59
C HIS A 106 7.68 -13.99 -1.22
N ASP A 107 8.32 -14.54 -0.19
CA ASP A 107 8.22 -14.00 1.16
C ASP A 107 8.93 -12.65 1.26
N VAL A 108 8.28 -11.70 1.91
CA VAL A 108 8.86 -10.40 2.24
C VAL A 108 9.37 -10.43 3.68
N SER A 109 10.65 -10.12 3.85
CA SER A 109 11.27 -10.05 5.18
C SER A 109 10.52 -9.06 6.09
N CYS A 110 10.47 -9.39 7.38
CA CYS A 110 9.98 -8.51 8.43
C CYS A 110 11.11 -8.05 9.37
N ASP A 111 12.34 -7.92 8.86
CA ASP A 111 13.48 -7.51 9.67
C ASP A 111 13.28 -6.10 10.25
N PRO A 112 13.57 -5.91 11.55
CA PRO A 112 13.44 -4.61 12.20
C PRO A 112 14.26 -3.52 11.48
N GLY A 113 13.66 -2.35 11.29
CA GLY A 113 14.29 -1.22 10.60
C GLY A 113 14.16 -1.25 9.07
N CYS A 114 13.59 -2.31 8.49
CA CYS A 114 13.29 -2.37 7.07
C CYS A 114 11.92 -1.79 6.75
N LEU A 115 11.80 -1.23 5.54
CA LEU A 115 10.53 -0.83 4.94
C LEU A 115 10.28 -1.68 3.70
N ALA A 116 9.08 -2.24 3.58
CA ALA A 116 8.62 -2.80 2.32
C ALA A 116 7.86 -1.72 1.53
N VAL A 117 8.12 -1.65 0.22
CA VAL A 117 7.44 -0.70 -0.67
C VAL A 117 6.85 -1.47 -1.84
N ASN A 118 5.58 -1.23 -2.13
CA ASN A 118 4.92 -1.78 -3.31
C ASN A 118 4.19 -0.70 -4.10
N THR A 119 4.14 -0.90 -5.41
CA THR A 119 3.37 -0.08 -6.35
C THR A 119 1.90 -0.44 -6.28
N GLY A 120 1.04 0.57 -6.49
CA GLY A 120 -0.41 0.40 -6.54
C GLY A 120 -1.01 0.76 -7.90
N ASP A 121 -2.30 0.55 -8.02
CA ASP A 121 -3.09 0.70 -9.25
C ASP A 121 -2.99 2.11 -9.85
N MET A 122 -2.93 3.16 -9.01
CA MET A 122 -2.84 4.54 -9.52
C MET A 122 -1.48 4.85 -10.12
N LEU A 123 -0.39 4.24 -9.62
CA LEU A 123 0.92 4.37 -10.26
C LEU A 123 0.96 3.60 -11.57
N GLN A 124 0.34 2.42 -11.63
CA GLN A 124 0.16 1.67 -12.87
C GLN A 124 -0.63 2.50 -13.91
N GLU A 125 -1.75 3.11 -13.52
CA GLU A 125 -2.57 3.92 -14.41
C GLU A 125 -1.81 5.13 -14.95
N VAL A 126 -1.15 5.91 -14.08
CA VAL A 126 -0.44 7.15 -14.50
C VAL A 126 0.79 6.85 -15.33
N SER A 127 1.44 5.70 -15.12
CA SER A 127 2.60 5.25 -15.90
C SER A 127 2.24 4.43 -17.13
N GLN A 128 0.96 4.25 -17.41
CA GLN A 128 0.45 3.40 -18.49
C GLN A 128 0.99 1.96 -18.45
N GLY A 129 1.08 1.40 -17.23
CA GLY A 129 1.54 0.03 -17.00
C GLY A 129 3.05 -0.14 -16.90
N TYR A 130 3.85 0.94 -16.99
CA TYR A 130 5.30 0.85 -16.82
C TYR A 130 5.68 0.38 -15.41
N PHE A 131 4.97 0.86 -14.39
CA PHE A 131 5.04 0.35 -13.03
C PHE A 131 3.78 -0.49 -12.76
N PRO A 132 3.85 -1.82 -12.86
CA PRO A 132 2.69 -2.66 -12.60
C PRO A 132 2.31 -2.62 -11.12
N SER A 133 1.01 -2.69 -10.83
CA SER A 133 0.53 -2.87 -9.46
C SER A 133 1.00 -4.21 -8.91
N THR A 134 1.38 -4.24 -7.63
CA THR A 134 1.99 -5.42 -7.02
C THR A 134 0.94 -6.25 -6.30
N THR A 135 0.63 -7.42 -6.81
CA THR A 135 -0.23 -8.39 -6.13
C THR A 135 0.47 -8.94 -4.88
N HIS A 136 -0.20 -8.89 -3.75
CA HIS A 136 0.35 -9.36 -2.48
C HIS A 136 -0.73 -9.98 -1.59
N GLN A 137 -0.29 -10.78 -0.61
CA GLN A 137 -1.17 -11.47 0.35
C GLN A 137 -0.51 -11.58 1.72
N ILE A 138 -1.34 -11.90 2.73
CA ILE A 138 -0.86 -12.22 4.08
C ILE A 138 -1.27 -13.64 4.39
N ILE A 139 -0.29 -14.55 4.37
CA ILE A 139 -0.54 -15.96 4.69
C ILE A 139 -0.63 -16.19 6.21
N ASN A 140 -1.20 -17.30 6.57
CA ASN A 140 -1.21 -17.75 7.95
C ASN A 140 0.20 -18.18 8.38
N PRO A 141 0.61 -17.89 9.63
CA PRO A 141 1.91 -18.30 10.13
C PRO A 141 1.99 -19.80 10.30
N GLY A 142 3.22 -20.33 10.27
CA GLY A 142 3.49 -21.71 10.64
C GLY A 142 3.17 -22.00 12.11
N ASN A 143 3.13 -23.29 12.49
CA ASN A 143 2.69 -23.74 13.80
C ASN A 143 3.45 -23.11 14.99
N GLU A 144 4.73 -22.78 14.82
CA GLU A 144 5.59 -22.25 15.90
C GLU A 144 5.17 -20.85 16.38
N ILE A 145 4.57 -20.04 15.52
CA ILE A 145 4.17 -18.66 15.84
C ILE A 145 2.65 -18.43 15.65
N ARG A 146 1.89 -19.50 15.46
CA ARG A 146 0.46 -19.50 15.25
C ARG A 146 -0.32 -18.77 16.35
N ASN A 147 0.12 -18.91 17.58
CA ASN A 147 -0.49 -18.31 18.77
C ASN A 147 -0.07 -16.85 19.03
N LYS A 148 0.62 -16.21 18.06
CA LYS A 148 1.06 -14.82 18.19
C LYS A 148 0.24 -13.88 17.32
N SER A 149 -0.11 -12.73 17.88
CA SER A 149 -0.64 -11.61 17.12
C SER A 149 0.38 -11.07 16.13
N ARG A 150 -0.09 -10.62 14.96
CA ARG A 150 0.67 -9.84 14.01
C ARG A 150 0.10 -8.44 13.92
N TYR A 151 0.95 -7.43 14.05
CA TYR A 151 0.60 -6.05 13.77
C TYR A 151 1.29 -5.57 12.51
N SER A 152 0.62 -4.71 11.75
CA SER A 152 1.10 -4.16 10.49
C SER A 152 0.61 -2.73 10.35
N MET A 153 1.47 -1.83 9.87
CA MET A 153 1.16 -0.40 9.76
C MET A 153 1.52 0.13 8.37
N PRO A 154 0.77 -0.23 7.33
CA PRO A 154 0.96 0.32 5.99
C PRO A 154 0.50 1.78 5.92
N LEU A 155 1.31 2.61 5.25
CA LEU A 155 0.92 3.93 4.79
C LEU A 155 0.56 3.84 3.30
N PHE A 156 -0.73 4.03 3.00
CA PHE A 156 -1.25 4.10 1.64
C PHE A 156 -1.22 5.55 1.14
N LEU A 157 -0.46 5.80 0.08
CA LEU A 157 -0.31 7.13 -0.48
C LEU A 157 -1.16 7.32 -1.71
N HIS A 158 -2.12 8.20 -1.57
CA HIS A 158 -3.05 8.56 -2.63
C HIS A 158 -2.74 9.95 -3.17
N PRO A 159 -2.84 10.17 -4.48
CA PRO A 159 -2.83 11.52 -5.03
C PRO A 159 -4.00 12.33 -4.51
N ARG A 160 -3.91 13.66 -4.61
CA ARG A 160 -5.11 14.49 -4.42
C ARG A 160 -6.21 14.05 -5.39
N ASN A 161 -7.44 14.22 -4.98
CA ASN A 161 -8.63 13.83 -5.74
C ASN A 161 -8.72 14.40 -7.16
N ASP A 162 -8.18 15.60 -7.36
CA ASP A 162 -8.18 16.35 -8.62
C ASP A 162 -7.06 15.94 -9.58
N VAL A 163 -6.04 15.25 -9.10
CA VAL A 163 -4.90 14.80 -9.91
C VAL A 163 -5.38 13.90 -11.05
N ARG A 164 -5.00 14.24 -12.27
CA ARG A 164 -5.32 13.46 -13.46
C ARG A 164 -4.31 12.33 -13.62
N LEU A 165 -4.80 11.09 -13.52
CA LEU A 165 -3.99 9.88 -13.70
C LEU A 165 -3.88 9.49 -15.17
N SER A 166 -4.94 9.71 -15.95
CA SER A 166 -4.99 9.40 -17.39
C SER A 166 -6.00 10.28 -18.11
N LYS A 167 -6.16 10.08 -19.42
CA LYS A 167 -7.23 10.75 -20.18
C LYS A 167 -8.63 10.42 -19.67
N LYS A 168 -8.79 9.27 -18.99
CA LYS A 168 -10.09 8.77 -18.53
C LYS A 168 -10.42 9.19 -17.10
N TYR A 169 -9.41 9.25 -16.22
CA TYR A 169 -9.66 9.31 -14.77
C TYR A 169 -8.86 10.39 -14.07
N THR A 170 -9.51 11.08 -13.14
CA THR A 170 -8.84 11.70 -11.98
C THR A 170 -8.64 10.63 -10.90
N ALA A 171 -7.80 10.92 -9.90
CA ALA A 171 -7.57 10.02 -8.76
C ALA A 171 -8.87 9.66 -8.04
N LYS A 172 -9.77 10.65 -7.84
CA LYS A 172 -11.09 10.41 -7.24
C LYS A 172 -11.92 9.44 -8.07
N GLN A 173 -12.05 9.69 -9.38
CA GLN A 173 -12.84 8.85 -10.28
C GLN A 173 -12.28 7.41 -10.34
N TYR A 174 -10.96 7.27 -10.34
CA TYR A 174 -10.32 5.96 -10.34
C TYR A 174 -10.60 5.19 -9.05
N LEU A 175 -10.42 5.86 -7.90
CA LEU A 175 -10.73 5.27 -6.59
C LEU A 175 -12.20 4.82 -6.50
N GLU A 176 -13.13 5.67 -6.91
CA GLU A 176 -14.57 5.36 -6.89
C GLU A 176 -14.89 4.15 -7.75
N LYS A 177 -14.35 4.10 -8.97
CA LYS A 177 -14.49 2.93 -9.86
C LYS A 177 -13.97 1.64 -9.20
N ARG A 178 -12.76 1.67 -8.64
CA ARG A 178 -12.19 0.48 -8.00
C ARG A 178 -12.99 0.03 -6.77
N LEU A 179 -13.46 0.98 -5.95
CA LEU A 179 -14.31 0.65 -4.80
C LEU A 179 -15.66 0.03 -5.21
N GLN A 180 -16.23 0.45 -6.34
CA GLN A 180 -17.43 -0.20 -6.91
C GLN A 180 -17.13 -1.63 -7.38
N GLU A 181 -16.01 -1.82 -8.10
CA GLU A 181 -15.60 -3.15 -8.63
C GLU A 181 -15.39 -4.19 -7.51
N ILE A 182 -14.92 -3.77 -6.35
CA ILE A 182 -14.71 -4.65 -5.18
C ILE A 182 -15.90 -4.65 -4.20
N GLY A 183 -17.04 -4.02 -4.57
CA GLY A 183 -18.29 -4.06 -3.79
C GLY A 183 -18.28 -3.21 -2.50
N LEU A 184 -17.36 -2.26 -2.36
CA LEU A 184 -17.28 -1.37 -1.17
C LEU A 184 -18.01 -0.03 -1.38
N LYS A 185 -18.55 0.22 -2.56
CA LYS A 185 -19.35 1.41 -2.89
C LYS A 185 -20.43 1.01 -3.90
N GLU A 186 -21.67 1.52 -3.67
CA GLU A 186 -22.78 1.43 -4.62
C GLU A 186 -22.64 2.44 -5.77
#